data_8c40af9fe3d63316d50c92229f3ff7e4
#
_entry.id   8c40af9fe3d63316d50c92229f3ff7e4
#
_cell.length_a   1.000
_cell.length_b   1.000
_cell.length_c   1.000
_cell.angle_alpha   90.00
_cell.angle_beta   90.00
_cell.angle_gamma   90.00
#
_symmetry.space_group_name_H-M   'P 1'
#
loop_
_entity.id
_entity.type
_entity.pdbx_description
1 polymer ?
#
loop_
_entity_poly.entity_id
_entity_poly.type
_entity_poly.pdbx_seq_one_letter_code
_entity_poly.pdbx_strand_id
1 'polypeptide(L)'
;LKSLKEHGYTITNKAFESTVAVDRDDIEDDNLGVYSPMMDEMGYASSVFPDELIFPLLGAGFTSTCYDGQYFFDTDHPVNSEVDGSGTDISFSNAIIDPGYTGDAWYLLDTSRSLKPLIFQERKGMQFVAMDNPNDEQVFMNKVFRYGVDCRCNVGYGFWQMAIGVKKELTPATLWEAINKFRSFKADGGRPLGLGKNGLTLVVPSSLHEHATKINEREQIDDGGVTVSNELKGKFTVLNPDYLQA
;
A
#
# COMPACT_ATOMS: atom_id res chain seq x y z
N LEU A 1 17.71 -13.79 -0.03
CA LEU A 1 17.39 -12.79 1.01
C LEU A 1 18.63 -12.13 1.65
N LYS A 2 19.80 -12.35 1.11
CA LYS A 2 21.03 -11.63 1.53
C LYS A 2 21.04 -10.16 1.08
N SER A 3 20.30 -9.83 0.04
CA SER A 3 20.46 -8.58 -0.72
C SER A 3 19.98 -7.29 -0.04
N LEU A 4 19.03 -7.32 0.88
CA LEU A 4 18.55 -6.07 1.53
C LEU A 4 19.64 -5.36 2.35
N LYS A 5 20.64 -6.10 2.84
CA LYS A 5 21.73 -5.54 3.63
C LYS A 5 22.86 -4.99 2.76
N GLU A 6 22.96 -5.46 1.51
CA GLU A 6 24.04 -5.07 0.58
C GLU A 6 23.67 -3.84 -0.26
N HIS A 7 22.38 -3.60 -0.52
CA HIS A 7 21.93 -2.49 -1.39
C HIS A 7 21.68 -1.16 -0.67
N GLY A 8 21.86 -1.09 0.66
CA GLY A 8 21.80 0.19 1.39
C GLY A 8 20.45 0.91 1.32
N TYR A 9 19.36 0.21 1.04
CA TYR A 9 18.03 0.82 0.99
C TYR A 9 17.62 1.35 2.35
N THR A 10 17.37 2.65 2.43
CA THR A 10 17.04 3.34 3.68
C THR A 10 15.73 4.09 3.56
N ILE A 11 14.81 3.84 4.49
CA ILE A 11 13.58 4.62 4.65
C ILE A 11 13.87 5.72 5.68
N THR A 12 13.93 6.98 5.24
CA THR A 12 14.15 8.12 6.12
C THR A 12 12.81 8.60 6.68
N ASN A 13 12.66 8.58 8.01
CA ASN A 13 11.43 9.04 8.66
C ASN A 13 11.24 10.55 8.48
N LYS A 14 9.98 10.94 8.30
CA LYS A 14 9.53 12.33 8.28
C LYS A 14 8.72 12.61 9.55
N ALA A 15 8.76 13.84 10.02
CA ALA A 15 7.89 14.30 11.08
C ALA A 15 6.63 14.89 10.45
N PHE A 16 5.49 14.51 11.00
CA PHE A 16 4.18 15.05 10.62
C PHE A 16 3.52 15.58 11.89
N GLU A 17 2.89 16.73 11.76
CA GLU A 17 2.19 17.39 12.87
C GLU A 17 0.96 18.10 12.33
N SER A 18 -0.08 18.13 13.16
CA SER A 18 -1.28 18.91 12.94
C SER A 18 -1.71 19.51 14.28
N THR A 19 -2.00 20.81 14.29
CA THR A 19 -2.42 21.51 15.51
C THR A 19 -3.64 22.37 15.22
N VAL A 20 -4.66 22.25 16.06
CA VAL A 20 -5.85 23.07 16.06
C VAL A 20 -5.82 23.95 17.31
N ALA A 21 -6.07 25.24 17.14
CA ALA A 21 -6.19 26.20 18.22
C ALA A 21 -7.61 26.76 18.23
N VAL A 22 -8.26 26.74 19.40
CA VAL A 22 -9.64 27.21 19.56
C VAL A 22 -9.68 28.16 20.76
N ASP A 23 -10.42 29.24 20.62
CA ASP A 23 -10.65 30.15 21.75
C ASP A 23 -11.37 29.39 22.89
N ARG A 24 -10.94 29.61 24.11
CA ARG A 24 -11.52 28.95 25.29
C ARG A 24 -12.98 29.32 25.47
N ASP A 25 -13.30 30.60 25.29
CA ASP A 25 -14.65 31.11 25.53
C ASP A 25 -15.61 30.52 24.46
N ASP A 26 -15.14 30.27 23.20
CA ASP A 26 -15.91 29.60 22.15
C ASP A 26 -16.25 28.13 22.48
N ILE A 27 -15.34 27.43 23.15
CA ILE A 27 -15.61 26.03 23.58
C ILE A 27 -16.55 26.01 24.78
N GLU A 28 -16.33 26.92 25.78
CA GLU A 28 -17.18 27.01 26.98
C GLU A 28 -18.62 27.42 26.62
N ASP A 29 -18.79 28.26 25.60
CA ASP A 29 -20.09 28.74 25.11
C ASP A 29 -20.65 27.91 23.95
N ASP A 30 -20.02 26.76 23.59
CA ASP A 30 -20.44 25.92 22.45
C ASP A 30 -21.80 25.24 22.68
N ASN A 31 -22.87 25.98 22.43
CA ASN A 31 -24.24 25.49 22.50
C ASN A 31 -24.62 24.55 21.35
N LEU A 32 -23.84 24.50 20.28
CA LEU A 32 -24.12 23.69 19.08
C LEU A 32 -23.34 22.37 19.07
N GLY A 33 -22.33 22.20 19.94
CA GLY A 33 -21.51 21.00 20.02
C GLY A 33 -20.66 20.81 18.75
N VAL A 34 -20.16 21.89 18.14
CA VAL A 34 -19.43 21.83 16.86
C VAL A 34 -18.01 21.36 17.04
N TYR A 35 -17.40 21.64 18.20
CA TYR A 35 -15.98 21.36 18.43
C TYR A 35 -15.69 19.88 18.72
N SER A 36 -16.62 19.15 19.36
CA SER A 36 -16.44 17.71 19.57
C SER A 36 -16.32 16.91 18.26
N PRO A 37 -17.20 17.08 17.26
CA PRO A 37 -17.03 16.46 15.94
C PRO A 37 -15.71 16.81 15.24
N MET A 38 -15.19 18.02 15.43
CA MET A 38 -13.90 18.44 14.88
C MET A 38 -12.72 17.63 15.45
N MET A 39 -12.76 17.32 16.76
CA MET A 39 -11.75 16.48 17.39
C MET A 39 -11.88 15.01 16.93
N ASP A 40 -13.10 14.53 16.75
CA ASP A 40 -13.35 13.18 16.22
C ASP A 40 -12.82 13.04 14.79
N GLU A 41 -13.02 14.07 13.94
CA GLU A 41 -12.48 14.10 12.58
C GLU A 41 -10.95 14.11 12.54
N MET A 42 -10.30 14.82 13.46
CA MET A 42 -8.84 14.79 13.60
C MET A 42 -8.35 13.39 14.01
N GLY A 43 -9.10 12.69 14.87
CA GLY A 43 -8.84 11.30 15.22
C GLY A 43 -8.99 10.36 14.02
N TYR A 44 -10.04 10.54 13.22
CA TYR A 44 -10.26 9.79 12.00
C TYR A 44 -9.15 10.03 10.98
N ALA A 45 -8.81 11.27 10.68
CA ALA A 45 -7.72 11.64 9.77
C ALA A 45 -6.40 11.00 10.20
N SER A 46 -6.11 10.97 11.51
CA SER A 46 -4.93 10.29 12.05
C SER A 46 -4.95 8.78 11.79
N SER A 47 -6.11 8.14 11.82
CA SER A 47 -6.25 6.69 11.62
C SER A 47 -6.04 6.27 10.16
N VAL A 48 -6.42 7.12 9.20
CA VAL A 48 -6.29 6.84 7.76
C VAL A 48 -4.96 7.32 7.18
N PHE A 49 -4.20 8.10 7.93
CA PHE A 49 -2.92 8.68 7.48
C PHE A 49 -1.89 7.65 6.96
N PRO A 50 -1.75 6.43 7.52
CA PRO A 50 -0.90 5.41 6.93
C PRO A 50 -1.31 5.04 5.49
N ASP A 51 -2.61 5.02 5.20
CA ASP A 51 -3.13 4.71 3.88
C ASP A 51 -2.83 5.83 2.87
N GLU A 52 -2.88 7.09 3.32
CA GLU A 52 -2.45 8.25 2.53
C GLU A 52 -0.99 8.20 2.08
N LEU A 53 -0.15 7.48 2.80
CA LEU A 53 1.25 7.31 2.45
C LEU A 53 1.50 6.05 1.61
N ILE A 54 0.85 4.93 1.96
CA ILE A 54 1.13 3.61 1.35
C ILE A 54 0.56 3.49 -0.06
N PHE A 55 -0.69 3.90 -0.28
CA PHE A 55 -1.33 3.66 -1.58
C PHE A 55 -0.81 4.56 -2.70
N PRO A 56 -0.50 5.84 -2.48
CA PRO A 56 0.23 6.62 -3.48
C PRO A 56 1.62 6.06 -3.79
N LEU A 57 2.33 5.50 -2.80
CA LEU A 57 3.59 4.82 -3.03
C LEU A 57 3.40 3.59 -3.93
N LEU A 58 2.36 2.79 -3.71
CA LEU A 58 2.03 1.64 -4.55
C LEU A 58 1.75 2.08 -6.00
N GLY A 59 0.95 3.14 -6.19
CA GLY A 59 0.67 3.73 -7.50
C GLY A 59 1.92 4.21 -8.23
N ALA A 60 2.86 4.82 -7.50
CA ALA A 60 4.13 5.30 -8.03
C ALA A 60 5.13 4.17 -8.37
N GLY A 61 4.81 2.90 -8.09
CA GLY A 61 5.73 1.77 -8.23
C GLY A 61 6.27 1.53 -9.64
N PHE A 62 5.60 2.02 -10.67
CA PHE A 62 6.09 1.94 -12.06
C PHE A 62 7.14 3.01 -12.41
N THR A 63 7.37 3.98 -11.52
CA THR A 63 8.27 5.13 -11.77
C THR A 63 9.23 5.39 -10.62
N SER A 64 9.06 4.71 -9.50
CA SER A 64 9.88 4.88 -8.30
C SER A 64 10.76 3.66 -8.07
N THR A 65 12.04 3.89 -7.81
CA THR A 65 13.03 2.83 -7.64
C THR A 65 12.92 2.13 -6.29
N CYS A 66 13.23 0.84 -6.26
CA CYS A 66 13.31 0.03 -5.06
C CYS A 66 14.76 -0.32 -4.70
N TYR A 67 14.96 -1.32 -3.83
CA TYR A 67 16.25 -1.64 -3.22
C TYR A 67 17.32 -2.16 -4.20
N ASP A 68 16.93 -2.69 -5.36
CA ASP A 68 17.83 -3.21 -6.39
C ASP A 68 18.21 -2.17 -7.45
N GLY A 69 17.67 -0.94 -7.33
CA GLY A 69 17.92 0.16 -8.25
C GLY A 69 16.99 0.22 -9.46
N GLN A 70 16.16 -0.82 -9.66
CA GLN A 70 15.10 -0.83 -10.68
C GLN A 70 13.81 -0.20 -10.15
N TYR A 71 12.83 0.08 -11.02
CA TYR A 71 11.52 0.48 -10.56
C TYR A 71 10.87 -0.67 -9.79
N PHE A 72 10.00 -0.35 -8.82
CA PHE A 72 9.36 -1.39 -8.01
C PHE A 72 8.51 -2.35 -8.83
N PHE A 73 7.84 -1.86 -9.90
CA PHE A 73 7.23 -2.68 -10.93
C PHE A 73 8.02 -2.52 -12.22
N ASP A 74 8.82 -3.49 -12.53
CA ASP A 74 9.69 -3.48 -13.70
C ASP A 74 9.71 -4.83 -14.43
N THR A 75 10.37 -4.84 -15.58
CA THR A 75 10.47 -6.01 -16.45
C THR A 75 11.80 -6.74 -16.32
N ASP A 76 12.79 -6.19 -15.60
CA ASP A 76 14.18 -6.62 -15.61
C ASP A 76 14.87 -6.65 -14.24
N HIS A 77 14.13 -6.97 -13.18
CA HIS A 77 14.73 -7.18 -11.85
C HIS A 77 15.82 -8.25 -11.88
N PRO A 78 17.03 -7.96 -11.41
CA PRO A 78 18.12 -8.90 -11.43
C PRO A 78 17.96 -9.95 -10.32
N VAL A 79 18.10 -11.22 -10.67
CA VAL A 79 18.21 -12.35 -9.75
C VAL A 79 19.43 -13.15 -10.14
N ASN A 80 20.37 -13.34 -9.22
CA ASN A 80 21.62 -14.02 -9.53
C ASN A 80 21.42 -15.54 -9.64
N SER A 81 22.07 -16.16 -10.61
CA SER A 81 22.02 -17.62 -10.83
C SER A 81 22.68 -18.41 -9.70
N GLU A 82 23.59 -17.79 -8.93
CA GLU A 82 24.28 -18.39 -7.79
C GLU A 82 23.95 -17.67 -6.49
N VAL A 83 23.93 -18.41 -5.38
CA VAL A 83 23.56 -17.89 -4.06
C VAL A 83 24.61 -16.91 -3.50
N ASP A 84 25.85 -17.03 -3.92
CA ASP A 84 26.96 -16.18 -3.48
C ASP A 84 27.14 -14.90 -4.31
N GLY A 85 26.29 -14.73 -5.35
CA GLY A 85 26.33 -13.57 -6.24
C GLY A 85 27.41 -13.66 -7.33
N SER A 86 28.12 -14.79 -7.46
CA SER A 86 29.18 -14.98 -8.48
C SER A 86 28.67 -15.36 -9.86
N GLY A 87 27.39 -15.67 -9.96
CA GLY A 87 26.74 -16.09 -11.21
C GLY A 87 26.34 -14.93 -12.11
N THR A 88 25.57 -15.25 -13.14
CA THR A 88 24.98 -14.27 -14.05
C THR A 88 23.61 -13.84 -13.54
N ASP A 89 23.28 -12.57 -13.71
CA ASP A 89 21.95 -12.07 -13.40
C ASP A 89 20.94 -12.47 -14.47
N ILE A 90 19.80 -12.96 -14.01
CA ILE A 90 18.66 -13.33 -14.82
C ILE A 90 17.56 -12.32 -14.55
N SER A 91 17.01 -11.72 -15.59
CA SER A 91 15.94 -10.73 -15.46
C SER A 91 14.61 -11.39 -15.13
N PHE A 92 13.95 -10.89 -14.10
CA PHE A 92 12.58 -11.24 -13.74
C PHE A 92 11.68 -10.00 -13.81
N SER A 93 10.49 -10.19 -14.35
CA SER A 93 9.49 -9.12 -14.43
C SER A 93 8.39 -9.35 -13.40
N ASN A 94 8.08 -8.33 -12.60
CA ASN A 94 6.87 -8.27 -11.76
C ASN A 94 5.83 -7.28 -12.31
N ALA A 95 6.02 -6.77 -13.52
CA ALA A 95 5.06 -5.95 -14.24
C ALA A 95 4.39 -6.73 -15.37
N ILE A 96 3.09 -6.52 -15.60
CA ILE A 96 2.33 -6.98 -16.76
C ILE A 96 1.76 -5.73 -17.42
N ILE A 97 2.31 -5.38 -18.59
CA ILE A 97 1.98 -4.12 -19.26
C ILE A 97 1.51 -4.42 -20.66
N ASP A 98 0.32 -3.94 -21.00
CA ASP A 98 -0.17 -3.82 -22.36
C ASP A 98 0.08 -2.39 -22.84
N PRO A 99 0.94 -2.17 -23.86
CA PRO A 99 1.27 -0.82 -24.34
C PRO A 99 0.06 -0.02 -24.84
N GLY A 100 -1.01 -0.69 -25.23
CA GLY A 100 -2.26 -0.06 -25.70
C GLY A 100 -3.27 0.23 -24.58
N TYR A 101 -3.02 -0.22 -23.35
CA TYR A 101 -3.96 -0.06 -22.26
C TYR A 101 -3.87 1.35 -21.66
N THR A 102 -5.00 2.02 -21.59
CA THR A 102 -5.14 3.38 -21.05
C THR A 102 -5.99 3.44 -19.77
N GLY A 103 -6.43 2.29 -19.28
CA GLY A 103 -7.19 2.21 -18.03
C GLY A 103 -6.28 2.22 -16.80
N ASP A 104 -6.93 2.13 -15.64
CA ASP A 104 -6.25 2.17 -14.35
C ASP A 104 -5.45 0.91 -14.06
N ALA A 105 -4.29 1.08 -13.43
CA ALA A 105 -3.48 -0.03 -12.97
C ALA A 105 -4.15 -0.75 -11.78
N TRP A 106 -3.93 -2.05 -11.68
CA TRP A 106 -4.30 -2.86 -10.53
C TRP A 106 -3.12 -3.71 -10.06
N TYR A 107 -3.19 -4.18 -8.83
CA TYR A 107 -2.04 -4.79 -8.18
C TYR A 107 -2.44 -6.10 -7.51
N LEU A 108 -1.59 -7.11 -7.63
CA LEU A 108 -1.74 -8.35 -6.90
C LEU A 108 -0.58 -8.49 -5.92
N LEU A 109 -0.89 -8.61 -4.63
CA LEU A 109 0.08 -8.68 -3.55
C LEU A 109 0.02 -10.05 -2.87
N ASP A 110 1.16 -10.65 -2.60
CA ASP A 110 1.26 -11.83 -1.73
C ASP A 110 1.60 -11.37 -0.30
N THR A 111 0.58 -11.35 0.55
CA THR A 111 0.70 -10.91 1.95
C THR A 111 0.79 -12.08 2.94
N SER A 112 0.96 -13.31 2.45
CA SER A 112 0.96 -14.53 3.26
C SER A 112 2.19 -14.68 4.17
N ARG A 113 3.27 -13.95 3.88
CA ARG A 113 4.55 -14.09 4.59
C ARG A 113 4.87 -12.89 5.48
N SER A 114 5.87 -13.06 6.35
CA SER A 114 6.38 -11.96 7.19
C SER A 114 7.01 -10.82 6.37
N LEU A 115 7.66 -11.18 5.25
CA LEU A 115 8.18 -10.21 4.31
C LEU A 115 7.01 -9.64 3.49
N LYS A 116 6.96 -8.33 3.37
CA LYS A 116 5.85 -7.61 2.73
C LYS A 116 6.35 -6.81 1.53
N PRO A 117 5.49 -6.54 0.55
CA PRO A 117 5.83 -5.72 -0.61
C PRO A 117 6.02 -4.23 -0.27
N LEU A 118 5.29 -3.75 0.73
CA LEU A 118 5.35 -2.38 1.21
C LEU A 118 5.65 -2.36 2.70
N ILE A 119 6.34 -1.34 3.14
CA ILE A 119 6.75 -1.14 4.52
C ILE A 119 6.21 0.20 5.01
N PHE A 120 5.41 0.18 6.06
CA PHE A 120 5.13 1.36 6.87
C PHE A 120 6.10 1.35 8.06
N GLN A 121 7.00 2.32 8.11
CA GLN A 121 7.98 2.46 9.18
C GLN A 121 7.51 3.52 10.15
N GLU A 122 7.12 3.10 11.33
CA GLU A 122 6.74 3.98 12.43
C GLU A 122 7.87 4.06 13.44
N ARG A 123 8.41 5.26 13.66
CA ARG A 123 9.41 5.52 14.70
C ARG A 123 8.77 6.12 15.95
N LYS A 124 7.76 6.94 15.77
CA LYS A 124 6.92 7.52 16.80
C LYS A 124 5.50 7.47 16.31
N GLY A 125 4.66 6.70 17.00
CA GLY A 125 3.24 6.60 16.71
C GLY A 125 2.52 7.92 16.90
N MET A 126 1.31 8.01 16.36
CA MET A 126 0.44 9.16 16.55
C MET A 126 0.23 9.42 18.04
N GLN A 127 0.55 10.63 18.49
CA GLN A 127 0.34 11.08 19.86
C GLN A 127 -0.56 12.30 19.84
N PHE A 128 -1.69 12.18 20.52
CA PHE A 128 -2.58 13.30 20.77
C PHE A 128 -2.15 14.02 22.06
N VAL A 129 -2.00 15.33 21.97
CA VAL A 129 -1.67 16.20 23.09
C VAL A 129 -2.71 17.31 23.17
N ALA A 130 -3.34 17.45 24.33
CA ALA A 130 -4.23 18.54 24.66
C ALA A 130 -3.49 19.53 25.59
N MET A 131 -3.61 20.81 25.29
CA MET A 131 -3.20 21.94 26.14
C MET A 131 -4.45 22.76 26.44
N ASP A 132 -5.26 22.27 27.37
CA ASP A 132 -6.56 22.82 27.77
C ASP A 132 -6.68 23.04 29.29
N ASN A 133 -5.56 22.84 30.00
CA ASN A 133 -5.52 23.08 31.42
C ASN A 133 -5.36 24.60 31.69
N PRO A 134 -6.08 25.19 32.66
CA PRO A 134 -5.92 26.60 33.05
C PRO A 134 -4.49 27.04 33.42
N ASN A 135 -3.63 26.07 33.79
CA ASN A 135 -2.23 26.33 34.12
C ASN A 135 -1.29 26.27 32.89
N ASP A 136 -1.79 25.89 31.74
CA ASP A 136 -1.01 25.90 30.49
C ASP A 136 -0.79 27.35 30.06
N GLU A 137 0.45 27.70 29.70
CA GLU A 137 0.86 29.06 29.37
C GLU A 137 -0.06 29.73 28.35
N GLN A 138 -0.43 28.99 27.27
CA GLN A 138 -1.28 29.52 26.21
C GLN A 138 -2.71 29.77 26.68
N VAL A 139 -3.23 28.93 27.56
CA VAL A 139 -4.58 29.09 28.13
C VAL A 139 -4.58 30.30 29.06
N PHE A 140 -3.56 30.44 29.92
CA PHE A 140 -3.45 31.53 30.85
C PHE A 140 -3.23 32.89 30.18
N MET A 141 -2.29 32.95 29.21
CA MET A 141 -1.90 34.20 28.58
C MET A 141 -2.83 34.65 27.45
N ASN A 142 -3.36 33.68 26.66
CA ASN A 142 -4.05 33.96 25.40
C ASN A 142 -5.49 33.44 25.35
N LYS A 143 -5.98 32.75 26.38
CA LYS A 143 -7.30 32.09 26.41
C LYS A 143 -7.52 31.11 25.23
N VAL A 144 -6.49 30.40 24.81
CA VAL A 144 -6.53 29.48 23.66
C VAL A 144 -6.25 28.08 24.12
N PHE A 145 -7.19 27.15 23.82
CA PHE A 145 -6.96 25.73 23.90
C PHE A 145 -6.26 25.24 22.64
N ARG A 146 -5.29 24.34 22.81
CA ARG A 146 -4.57 23.74 21.68
C ARG A 146 -4.64 22.23 21.75
N TYR A 147 -4.99 21.63 20.63
CA TYR A 147 -5.02 20.20 20.44
C TYR A 147 -4.11 19.85 19.28
N GLY A 148 -3.20 18.93 19.50
CA GLY A 148 -2.22 18.58 18.49
C GLY A 148 -2.02 17.08 18.37
N VAL A 149 -1.68 16.64 17.17
CA VAL A 149 -1.23 15.28 16.86
C VAL A 149 0.14 15.37 16.21
N ASP A 150 1.08 14.56 16.66
CA ASP A 150 2.37 14.43 16.00
C ASP A 150 2.78 12.98 15.84
N CYS A 151 3.50 12.68 14.76
CA CYS A 151 4.09 11.38 14.54
C CYS A 151 5.41 11.49 13.77
N ARG A 152 6.18 10.39 13.77
CA ARG A 152 7.36 10.24 12.93
C ARG A 152 7.31 8.89 12.23
N CYS A 153 7.00 8.91 10.96
CA CYS A 153 6.87 7.72 10.14
C CYS A 153 7.35 7.98 8.70
N ASN A 154 7.42 6.96 7.92
CA ASN A 154 7.51 7.01 6.47
C ASN A 154 7.16 5.65 5.88
N VAL A 155 7.01 5.61 4.56
CA VAL A 155 6.74 4.41 3.79
C VAL A 155 7.89 4.12 2.83
N GLY A 156 8.00 2.86 2.43
CA GLY A 156 8.98 2.43 1.46
C GLY A 156 8.62 1.10 0.83
N TYR A 157 9.31 0.80 -0.26
CA TYR A 157 9.16 -0.50 -0.89
C TYR A 157 9.88 -1.58 -0.09
N GLY A 158 9.24 -2.72 0.05
CA GLY A 158 9.82 -3.94 0.55
C GLY A 158 10.32 -4.83 -0.59
N PHE A 159 9.87 -6.08 -0.61
CA PHE A 159 10.28 -7.04 -1.63
C PHE A 159 9.37 -6.98 -2.85
N TRP A 160 9.93 -6.61 -4.00
CA TRP A 160 9.21 -6.56 -5.28
C TRP A 160 8.63 -7.93 -5.67
N GLN A 161 9.29 -9.02 -5.27
CA GLN A 161 8.83 -10.39 -5.50
C GLN A 161 7.45 -10.68 -4.89
N MET A 162 7.02 -9.89 -3.91
CA MET A 162 5.73 -10.03 -3.23
C MET A 162 4.61 -9.20 -3.87
N ALA A 163 4.89 -8.53 -5.00
CA ALA A 163 3.93 -7.67 -5.67
C ALA A 163 4.02 -7.84 -7.19
N ILE A 164 2.86 -7.78 -7.85
CA ILE A 164 2.76 -7.68 -9.31
C ILE A 164 1.91 -6.46 -9.64
N GLY A 165 2.45 -5.56 -10.45
CA GLY A 165 1.74 -4.41 -10.98
C GLY A 165 1.23 -4.71 -12.39
N VAL A 166 -0.03 -4.40 -12.66
CA VAL A 166 -0.67 -4.73 -13.93
C VAL A 166 -1.30 -3.48 -14.55
N LYS A 167 -0.84 -3.15 -15.76
CA LYS A 167 -1.44 -2.18 -16.67
C LYS A 167 -2.02 -2.91 -17.87
N LYS A 168 -3.07 -3.66 -17.62
CA LYS A 168 -3.83 -4.46 -18.58
C LYS A 168 -5.24 -4.66 -18.05
N GLU A 169 -6.19 -4.92 -18.94
CA GLU A 169 -7.57 -5.15 -18.53
C GLU A 169 -7.68 -6.23 -17.45
N LEU A 170 -8.47 -5.95 -16.42
CA LEU A 170 -8.74 -6.89 -15.33
C LEU A 170 -9.72 -7.96 -15.82
N THR A 171 -9.23 -9.12 -16.12
CA THR A 171 -10.02 -10.28 -16.57
C THR A 171 -9.60 -11.53 -15.79
N PRO A 172 -10.41 -12.60 -15.77
CA PRO A 172 -9.99 -13.87 -15.20
C PRO A 172 -8.67 -14.39 -15.78
N ALA A 173 -8.47 -14.22 -17.09
CA ALA A 173 -7.25 -14.64 -17.78
C ALA A 173 -6.02 -13.86 -17.31
N THR A 174 -6.13 -12.52 -17.19
CA THR A 174 -5.01 -11.69 -16.70
C THR A 174 -4.71 -11.91 -15.23
N LEU A 175 -5.72 -12.24 -14.42
CA LEU A 175 -5.51 -12.67 -13.02
C LEU A 175 -4.75 -14.00 -12.94
N TRP A 176 -5.08 -14.97 -13.78
CA TRP A 176 -4.31 -16.21 -13.88
C TRP A 176 -2.89 -15.97 -14.36
N GLU A 177 -2.68 -15.05 -15.32
CA GLU A 177 -1.36 -14.61 -15.76
C GLU A 177 -0.53 -14.09 -14.59
N ALA A 178 -1.11 -13.21 -13.76
CA ALA A 178 -0.46 -12.64 -12.57
C ALA A 178 -0.14 -13.74 -11.52
N ILE A 179 -1.08 -14.65 -11.22
CA ILE A 179 -0.83 -15.77 -10.31
C ILE A 179 0.31 -16.66 -10.80
N ASN A 180 0.32 -16.99 -12.09
CA ASN A 180 1.37 -17.83 -12.68
C ASN A 180 2.72 -17.12 -12.66
N LYS A 181 2.73 -15.80 -12.82
CA LYS A 181 3.93 -14.98 -12.69
C LYS A 181 4.54 -15.08 -11.28
N PHE A 182 3.74 -14.98 -10.22
CA PHE A 182 4.19 -15.23 -8.84
C PHE A 182 4.84 -16.60 -8.69
N ARG A 183 4.25 -17.64 -9.29
CA ARG A 183 4.77 -19.01 -9.20
C ARG A 183 6.11 -19.20 -9.92
N SER A 184 6.41 -18.36 -10.90
CA SER A 184 7.65 -18.39 -11.66
C SER A 184 8.83 -17.77 -10.92
N PHE A 185 8.58 -16.96 -9.88
CA PHE A 185 9.64 -16.25 -9.17
C PHE A 185 10.58 -17.19 -8.42
N LYS A 186 11.86 -16.87 -8.55
CA LYS A 186 12.96 -17.61 -7.94
C LYS A 186 13.80 -16.67 -7.06
N ALA A 187 14.43 -17.23 -6.07
CA ALA A 187 15.51 -16.59 -5.32
C ALA A 187 16.85 -16.82 -6.02
N ASP A 188 17.90 -16.16 -5.57
CA ASP A 188 19.26 -16.43 -6.00
C ASP A 188 19.57 -17.92 -5.87
N GLY A 189 20.33 -18.46 -6.84
CA GLY A 189 20.57 -19.90 -6.97
C GLY A 189 19.39 -20.68 -7.55
N GLY A 190 18.42 -20.01 -8.17
CA GLY A 190 17.33 -20.64 -8.93
C GLY A 190 16.24 -21.33 -8.10
N ARG A 191 16.22 -21.19 -6.78
CA ARG A 191 15.24 -21.82 -5.90
C ARG A 191 13.86 -21.15 -6.03
N PRO A 192 12.78 -21.90 -6.35
CA PRO A 192 11.43 -21.36 -6.41
C PRO A 192 11.01 -20.73 -5.08
N LEU A 193 10.44 -19.52 -5.14
CA LEU A 193 9.94 -18.83 -3.95
C LEU A 193 8.61 -19.38 -3.44
N GLY A 194 7.83 -20.04 -4.31
CA GLY A 194 6.56 -20.67 -3.95
C GLY A 194 5.48 -19.65 -3.55
N LEU A 195 5.48 -18.51 -4.20
CA LEU A 195 4.49 -17.44 -4.02
C LEU A 195 3.20 -17.73 -4.78
N GLY A 196 2.17 -16.92 -4.55
CA GLY A 196 0.90 -17.00 -5.30
C GLY A 196 0.03 -18.21 -4.95
N LYS A 197 0.18 -18.79 -3.78
CA LYS A 197 -0.61 -19.96 -3.36
C LYS A 197 -1.81 -19.57 -2.50
N ASN A 198 -1.60 -18.76 -1.47
CA ASN A 198 -2.62 -18.35 -0.51
C ASN A 198 -2.38 -16.90 -0.08
N GLY A 199 -3.41 -16.26 0.48
CA GLY A 199 -3.27 -14.92 1.06
C GLY A 199 -2.98 -13.84 0.04
N LEU A 200 -3.53 -13.97 -1.17
CA LEU A 200 -3.41 -12.97 -2.21
C LEU A 200 -4.37 -11.80 -1.94
N THR A 201 -3.84 -10.59 -2.02
CA THR A 201 -4.62 -9.37 -1.92
C THR A 201 -4.65 -8.70 -3.29
N LEU A 202 -5.85 -8.53 -3.83
CA LEU A 202 -6.10 -7.82 -5.08
C LEU A 202 -6.44 -6.36 -4.75
N VAL A 203 -5.52 -5.45 -5.05
CA VAL A 203 -5.70 -4.02 -4.81
C VAL A 203 -6.12 -3.35 -6.10
N VAL A 204 -7.26 -2.69 -6.08
CA VAL A 204 -7.88 -2.10 -7.26
C VAL A 204 -8.36 -0.67 -6.98
N PRO A 205 -8.29 0.24 -7.95
CA PRO A 205 -8.92 1.54 -7.86
C PRO A 205 -10.46 1.40 -7.91
N SER A 206 -11.18 2.45 -7.54
CA SER A 206 -12.64 2.44 -7.45
C SER A 206 -13.32 2.12 -8.79
N SER A 207 -12.71 2.49 -9.91
CA SER A 207 -13.18 2.17 -11.26
C SER A 207 -13.26 0.65 -11.55
N LEU A 208 -12.40 -0.14 -10.93
CA LEU A 208 -12.31 -1.59 -11.13
C LEU A 208 -12.91 -2.41 -9.98
N HIS A 209 -13.33 -1.77 -8.89
CA HIS A 209 -13.79 -2.47 -7.68
C HIS A 209 -14.99 -3.38 -7.92
N GLU A 210 -16.01 -2.88 -8.61
CA GLU A 210 -17.19 -3.71 -8.94
C GLU A 210 -16.80 -4.96 -9.76
N HIS A 211 -15.91 -4.78 -10.73
CA HIS A 211 -15.46 -5.88 -11.59
C HIS A 211 -14.63 -6.90 -10.81
N ALA A 212 -13.70 -6.45 -9.98
CA ALA A 212 -12.90 -7.30 -9.10
C ALA A 212 -13.77 -8.12 -8.14
N THR A 213 -14.79 -7.48 -7.53
CA THR A 213 -15.74 -8.14 -6.63
C THR A 213 -16.53 -9.22 -7.38
N LYS A 214 -17.02 -8.92 -8.59
CA LYS A 214 -17.72 -9.91 -9.41
C LYS A 214 -16.87 -11.14 -9.72
N ILE A 215 -15.59 -10.95 -10.06
CA ILE A 215 -14.67 -12.06 -10.32
C ILE A 215 -14.41 -12.87 -9.04
N ASN A 216 -14.30 -12.20 -7.89
CA ASN A 216 -13.95 -12.88 -6.64
C ASN A 216 -15.14 -13.61 -5.97
N GLU A 217 -16.38 -13.17 -6.20
CA GLU A 217 -17.54 -13.67 -5.46
C GLU A 217 -18.47 -14.58 -6.28
N ARG A 218 -18.62 -14.35 -7.58
CA ARG A 218 -19.56 -15.10 -8.41
C ARG A 218 -19.14 -16.55 -8.55
N GLU A 219 -20.11 -17.47 -8.60
CA GLU A 219 -19.89 -18.89 -8.86
C GLU A 219 -19.61 -19.19 -10.32
N GLN A 220 -20.13 -18.34 -11.19
CA GLN A 220 -19.99 -18.47 -12.63
C GLN A 220 -19.56 -17.14 -13.24
N ILE A 221 -18.72 -17.23 -14.24
CA ILE A 221 -18.21 -16.09 -15.03
C ILE A 221 -18.42 -16.36 -16.52
N ASP A 222 -18.47 -15.29 -17.28
CA ASP A 222 -18.46 -15.37 -18.74
C ASP A 222 -17.01 -15.51 -19.22
N ASP A 223 -16.74 -16.53 -20.02
CA ASP A 223 -15.47 -16.73 -20.72
C ASP A 223 -15.74 -16.87 -22.22
N GLY A 224 -15.58 -15.73 -22.91
CA GLY A 224 -15.80 -15.68 -24.36
C GLY A 224 -17.23 -15.95 -24.82
N GLY A 225 -18.25 -15.55 -24.02
CA GLY A 225 -19.66 -15.75 -24.30
C GLY A 225 -20.22 -17.10 -23.83
N VAL A 226 -19.43 -17.88 -23.10
CA VAL A 226 -19.84 -19.13 -22.46
C VAL A 226 -19.77 -18.99 -20.95
N THR A 227 -20.86 -19.32 -20.27
CA THR A 227 -20.89 -19.34 -18.80
C THR A 227 -20.13 -20.55 -18.28
N VAL A 228 -19.05 -20.31 -17.54
CA VAL A 228 -18.21 -21.35 -16.93
C VAL A 228 -18.13 -21.19 -15.41
N SER A 229 -17.74 -22.26 -14.72
CA SER A 229 -17.47 -22.20 -13.28
C SER A 229 -16.30 -21.27 -12.99
N ASN A 230 -16.44 -20.44 -11.97
CA ASN A 230 -15.40 -19.50 -11.56
C ASN A 230 -14.38 -20.13 -10.62
N GLU A 231 -13.23 -20.47 -11.15
CA GLU A 231 -12.12 -21.05 -10.36
C GLU A 231 -11.38 -20.01 -9.49
N LEU A 232 -11.64 -18.70 -9.69
CA LEU A 232 -11.04 -17.61 -8.94
C LEU A 232 -11.87 -17.20 -7.71
N LYS A 233 -13.08 -17.77 -7.55
CA LYS A 233 -13.96 -17.44 -6.43
C LYS A 233 -13.24 -17.61 -5.09
N GLY A 234 -13.21 -16.54 -4.28
CA GLY A 234 -12.65 -16.55 -2.92
C GLY A 234 -11.12 -16.68 -2.85
N LYS A 235 -10.39 -16.53 -3.96
CA LYS A 235 -8.93 -16.62 -3.95
C LYS A 235 -8.24 -15.34 -3.48
N PHE A 236 -8.94 -14.22 -3.49
CA PHE A 236 -8.38 -12.91 -3.19
C PHE A 236 -9.10 -12.24 -2.02
N THR A 237 -8.35 -11.45 -1.26
CA THR A 237 -8.93 -10.36 -0.49
C THR A 237 -8.94 -9.15 -1.40
N VAL A 238 -10.12 -8.68 -1.82
CA VAL A 238 -10.24 -7.46 -2.64
C VAL A 238 -10.14 -6.24 -1.75
N LEU A 239 -9.23 -5.35 -2.07
CA LEU A 239 -8.99 -4.09 -1.37
C LEU A 239 -9.15 -2.93 -2.36
N ASN A 240 -10.04 -2.00 -2.02
CA ASN A 240 -10.25 -0.76 -2.77
C ASN A 240 -9.95 0.44 -1.86
N PRO A 241 -8.71 0.90 -1.80
CA PRO A 241 -8.34 2.03 -0.96
C PRO A 241 -8.66 3.36 -1.63
N ASP A 242 -9.14 4.33 -0.82
CA ASP A 242 -9.51 5.66 -1.30
C ASP A 242 -8.30 6.47 -1.83
N TYR A 243 -7.12 6.19 -1.32
CA TYR A 243 -5.88 6.90 -1.68
C TYR A 243 -5.09 6.26 -2.83
N LEU A 244 -5.59 5.20 -3.44
CA LEU A 244 -5.02 4.65 -4.66
C LEU A 244 -5.47 5.52 -5.84
N GLN A 245 -4.65 6.49 -6.20
CA GLN A 245 -4.89 7.32 -7.37
C GLN A 245 -4.66 6.51 -8.66
N ALA A 246 -5.56 6.69 -9.58
CA ALA A 246 -5.51 6.11 -10.91
C ALA A 246 -4.49 6.84 -11.80
#